data_a270ce75d73e0eb5aff5362b1d012d22
#
_entry.id   a270ce75d73e0eb5aff5362b1d012d22
#
_cell.length_a   1.000
_cell.length_b   1.000
_cell.length_c   1.000
_cell.angle_alpha   90.00
_cell.angle_beta   90.00
_cell.angle_gamma   90.00
#
_symmetry.space_group_name_H-M   'P 1'
#
loop_
_entity.id
_entity.type
_entity.pdbx_description
1 polymer ?
#
loop_
_entity_poly.entity_id
_entity_poly.type
_entity_poly.pdbx_seq_one_letter_code
_entity_poly.pdbx_strand_id
1 'polypeptide(L)'
;TGSPAQTRIFSERKEPRDFLFADAYDYYITDPQNAQYYNTKIPYTNVMYTTMGGSESKNERLKGTLTMNFGPKINVGGDLDYIYSRGYYKNNGNKLLSYRLFGSYKSDRYEAHAYLSNFNFINYENGGLANDSVITNPDQYFAGERNQDDPKAFNTRYPVKAWNRVRGKQYFLSHHYNLGFERELEGEVDTLGNPVKVFIPVSSIIHTLEYQDNRRRFRSEADENLNECYLTPDGYPRVFGLENGTGVDDRTSYWNLRNTFGLSLREGFQDWAKFGITAFATFDKRKFQLPAQIPGLSYDPEYGSGLNASPSTIEFPITQVYDEFSTYIGAEISKRRGNILTYNARGELCVVGDDIGEFRATGNLQTKFK
;
A
#
# COMPACT_ATOMS: atom_id res chain seq x y z
N THR A 1 -12.29 -13.76 -3.75
CA THR A 1 -11.79 -12.51 -4.34
C THR A 1 -11.72 -11.44 -3.27
N GLY A 2 -10.64 -10.60 -3.27
CA GLY A 2 -10.48 -9.53 -2.28
C GLY A 2 -9.99 -9.97 -0.90
N SER A 3 -9.57 -11.20 -0.71
CA SER A 3 -8.96 -11.65 0.54
C SER A 3 -7.52 -11.14 0.66
N PRO A 4 -7.01 -10.96 1.88
CA PRO A 4 -5.60 -10.74 2.12
C PRO A 4 -4.74 -11.81 1.43
N ALA A 5 -3.67 -11.40 0.78
CA ALA A 5 -2.83 -12.28 -0.01
C ALA A 5 -1.34 -11.93 0.14
N GLN A 6 -0.50 -12.94 0.04
CA GLN A 6 0.95 -12.79 0.05
C GLN A 6 1.56 -13.78 -0.95
N THR A 7 2.57 -13.31 -1.73
CA THR A 7 3.34 -14.23 -2.56
C THR A 7 4.16 -15.19 -1.71
N ARG A 8 4.15 -16.48 -2.08
CA ARG A 8 4.94 -17.51 -1.39
C ARG A 8 6.37 -17.61 -1.90
N ILE A 9 6.64 -17.05 -3.08
CA ILE A 9 7.97 -17.02 -3.68
C ILE A 9 8.76 -15.89 -3.02
N PHE A 10 9.81 -16.23 -2.28
CA PHE A 10 10.59 -15.27 -1.49
C PHE A 10 11.17 -14.14 -2.34
N SER A 11 11.74 -14.47 -3.50
CA SER A 11 12.35 -13.49 -4.42
C SER A 11 11.37 -12.51 -5.07
N GLU A 12 10.07 -12.78 -5.02
CA GLU A 12 9.02 -11.92 -5.57
C GLU A 12 8.34 -11.06 -4.49
N ARG A 13 8.70 -11.27 -3.23
CA ARG A 13 8.17 -10.45 -2.14
C ARG A 13 8.75 -9.04 -2.25
N LYS A 14 7.87 -8.06 -2.19
CA LYS A 14 8.27 -6.67 -2.05
C LYS A 14 8.80 -6.41 -0.64
N GLU A 15 9.56 -5.35 -0.48
CA GLU A 15 9.92 -4.85 0.85
C GLU A 15 8.65 -4.50 1.63
N PRO A 16 8.58 -4.90 2.92
CA PRO A 16 7.45 -4.55 3.78
C PRO A 16 7.28 -3.03 3.87
N ARG A 17 6.03 -2.58 3.89
CA ARG A 17 5.72 -1.18 4.19
C ARG A 17 5.87 -0.91 5.67
N ASP A 18 6.15 0.32 6.06
CA ASP A 18 6.12 0.75 7.47
C ASP A 18 4.76 0.43 8.12
N PHE A 19 3.68 0.50 7.35
CA PHE A 19 2.35 0.06 7.78
C PHE A 19 2.06 -1.36 7.27
N LEU A 20 2.55 -2.36 8.00
CA LEU A 20 2.52 -3.79 7.64
C LEU A 20 1.13 -4.33 7.29
N PHE A 21 0.07 -3.77 7.86
CA PHE A 21 -1.30 -4.23 7.60
C PHE A 21 -1.77 -4.00 6.17
N ALA A 22 -1.09 -3.12 5.43
CA ALA A 22 -1.38 -2.86 4.02
C ALA A 22 -0.72 -3.87 3.06
N ASP A 23 0.32 -4.58 3.50
CA ASP A 23 1.09 -5.50 2.64
C ASP A 23 0.23 -6.63 2.06
N ALA A 24 -0.69 -7.15 2.86
CA ALA A 24 -1.62 -8.19 2.42
C ALA A 24 -2.59 -7.74 1.31
N TYR A 25 -2.66 -6.45 1.03
CA TYR A 25 -3.51 -5.83 0.02
C TYR A 25 -2.72 -5.17 -1.11
N ASP A 26 -1.47 -5.50 -1.27
CA ASP A 26 -0.56 -4.89 -2.25
C ASP A 26 -1.10 -4.89 -3.69
N TYR A 27 -1.85 -5.93 -4.08
CA TYR A 27 -2.49 -6.03 -5.39
C TYR A 27 -3.62 -5.02 -5.65
N TYR A 28 -4.12 -4.36 -4.61
CA TYR A 28 -5.26 -3.43 -4.66
C TYR A 28 -4.88 -1.99 -4.32
N ILE A 29 -3.64 -1.77 -3.89
CA ILE A 29 -3.10 -0.46 -3.52
C ILE A 29 -2.21 0.05 -4.66
N THR A 30 -2.37 1.32 -5.01
CA THR A 30 -1.47 1.98 -5.94
C THR A 30 -0.31 2.61 -5.18
N ASP A 31 0.91 2.20 -5.50
CA ASP A 31 2.14 2.83 -5.01
C ASP A 31 2.75 3.74 -6.09
N PRO A 32 3.63 4.69 -5.72
CA PRO A 32 4.33 5.54 -6.69
C PRO A 32 5.06 4.76 -7.78
N GLN A 33 5.59 3.57 -7.43
CA GLN A 33 6.34 2.71 -8.35
C GLN A 33 5.48 2.02 -9.41
N ASN A 34 4.20 1.76 -9.11
CA ASN A 34 3.27 1.08 -10.02
C ASN A 34 2.18 2.00 -10.57
N ALA A 35 2.22 3.29 -10.22
CA ALA A 35 1.26 4.27 -10.70
C ALA A 35 1.40 4.49 -12.22
N GLN A 36 0.30 4.30 -12.93
CA GLN A 36 0.24 4.49 -14.38
C GLN A 36 -0.29 5.88 -14.71
N TYR A 37 0.35 6.53 -15.67
CA TYR A 37 -0.08 7.78 -16.27
C TYR A 37 -0.25 7.57 -17.77
N TYR A 38 -1.14 8.32 -18.38
CA TYR A 38 -1.54 8.11 -19.76
C TYR A 38 -1.22 9.32 -20.61
N ASN A 39 -1.12 9.09 -21.92
CA ASN A 39 -1.10 10.14 -22.92
C ASN A 39 -1.97 9.66 -24.10
N THR A 40 -3.15 10.24 -24.25
CA THR A 40 -4.17 9.76 -25.18
C THR A 40 -4.55 10.84 -26.18
N LYS A 41 -4.72 10.50 -27.46
CA LYS A 41 -5.20 11.42 -28.50
C LYS A 41 -6.70 11.69 -28.39
N ILE A 42 -7.44 10.70 -27.90
CA ILE A 42 -8.90 10.74 -27.65
C ILE A 42 -9.17 10.25 -26.23
N PRO A 43 -10.28 10.62 -25.61
CA PRO A 43 -10.65 10.09 -24.32
C PRO A 43 -10.64 8.56 -24.32
N TYR A 44 -10.03 7.96 -23.31
CA TYR A 44 -9.96 6.51 -23.13
C TYR A 44 -10.78 6.10 -21.90
N THR A 45 -11.66 5.14 -22.11
CA THR A 45 -12.48 4.56 -21.05
C THR A 45 -12.39 3.04 -21.13
N ASN A 46 -12.09 2.43 -20.00
CA ASN A 46 -12.13 0.96 -19.82
C ASN A 46 -12.97 0.63 -18.61
N VAL A 47 -14.03 -0.16 -18.79
CA VAL A 47 -14.89 -0.63 -17.69
C VAL A 47 -14.97 -2.14 -17.76
N MET A 48 -14.67 -2.80 -16.67
CA MET A 48 -14.75 -4.25 -16.52
C MET A 48 -15.68 -4.56 -15.35
N TYR A 49 -16.71 -5.36 -15.63
CA TYR A 49 -17.56 -5.94 -14.60
C TYR A 49 -17.46 -7.45 -14.66
N THR A 50 -17.18 -8.06 -13.52
CA THR A 50 -17.06 -9.52 -13.39
C THR A 50 -17.98 -9.97 -12.26
N THR A 51 -18.79 -11.00 -12.53
CA THR A 51 -19.61 -11.66 -11.52
C THR A 51 -19.37 -13.15 -11.59
N MET A 52 -19.25 -13.79 -10.44
CA MET A 52 -18.98 -15.24 -10.31
C MET A 52 -19.70 -15.79 -9.07
N GLY A 53 -20.05 -17.08 -9.13
CA GLY A 53 -20.67 -17.78 -8.02
C GLY A 53 -22.20 -17.67 -8.00
N GLY A 54 -22.84 -18.57 -7.26
CA GLY A 54 -24.28 -18.56 -7.01
C GLY A 54 -24.67 -17.55 -5.93
N SER A 55 -25.93 -17.55 -5.51
CA SER A 55 -26.46 -16.65 -4.47
C SER A 55 -25.68 -16.74 -3.16
N GLU A 56 -25.16 -17.90 -2.82
CA GLU A 56 -24.46 -18.18 -1.55
C GLU A 56 -23.00 -17.72 -1.54
N SER A 57 -22.31 -17.77 -2.68
CA SER A 57 -20.89 -17.44 -2.81
C SER A 57 -20.62 -16.31 -3.81
N LYS A 58 -21.56 -15.39 -3.95
CA LYS A 58 -21.49 -14.31 -4.93
C LYS A 58 -20.22 -13.48 -4.80
N ASN A 59 -19.50 -13.32 -5.93
CA ASN A 59 -18.34 -12.47 -6.09
C ASN A 59 -18.60 -11.48 -7.21
N GLU A 60 -18.35 -10.21 -6.95
CA GLU A 60 -18.51 -9.13 -7.93
C GLU A 60 -17.29 -8.23 -7.92
N ARG A 61 -16.85 -7.81 -9.09
CA ARG A 61 -15.80 -6.80 -9.24
C ARG A 61 -16.19 -5.81 -10.33
N LEU A 62 -16.14 -4.54 -10.00
CA LEU A 62 -16.25 -3.44 -10.94
C LEU A 62 -14.92 -2.71 -10.97
N LYS A 63 -14.25 -2.69 -12.12
CA LYS A 63 -13.02 -1.94 -12.33
C LYS A 63 -13.22 -0.97 -13.48
N GLY A 64 -12.81 0.28 -13.29
CA GLY A 64 -12.95 1.33 -14.29
C GLY A 64 -11.72 2.20 -14.36
N THR A 65 -11.37 2.61 -15.58
CA THR A 65 -10.34 3.63 -15.87
C THR A 65 -10.92 4.61 -16.86
N LEU A 66 -10.83 5.90 -16.56
CA LEU A 66 -11.19 6.98 -17.45
C LEU A 66 -10.01 7.95 -17.51
N THR A 67 -9.56 8.33 -18.71
CA THR A 67 -8.48 9.30 -18.88
C THR A 67 -8.64 10.09 -20.16
N MET A 68 -8.25 11.35 -20.14
CA MET A 68 -8.30 12.24 -21.29
C MET A 68 -7.16 13.27 -21.25
N ASN A 69 -6.76 13.72 -22.43
CA ASN A 69 -5.84 14.81 -22.57
C ASN A 69 -6.57 16.14 -22.78
N PHE A 70 -6.07 17.19 -22.14
CA PHE A 70 -6.39 18.58 -22.41
C PHE A 70 -5.24 19.22 -23.16
N GLY A 71 -5.30 19.16 -24.49
CA GLY A 71 -4.18 19.51 -25.37
C GLY A 71 -3.03 18.48 -25.27
N PRO A 72 -1.85 18.80 -25.84
CA PRO A 72 -0.74 17.85 -25.93
C PRO A 72 0.06 17.69 -24.63
N LYS A 73 -0.15 18.55 -23.63
CA LYS A 73 0.70 18.64 -22.45
C LYS A 73 0.08 18.14 -21.16
N ILE A 74 -1.25 18.11 -21.06
CA ILE A 74 -1.97 17.79 -19.84
C ILE A 74 -2.77 16.52 -20.04
N ASN A 75 -2.60 15.53 -19.15
CA ASN A 75 -3.48 14.38 -19.02
C ASN A 75 -4.09 14.34 -17.63
N VAL A 76 -5.37 13.99 -17.54
CA VAL A 76 -6.05 13.72 -16.28
C VAL A 76 -6.87 12.44 -16.40
N GLY A 77 -7.05 11.76 -15.28
CA GLY A 77 -7.81 10.53 -15.25
C GLY A 77 -8.16 10.07 -13.85
N GLY A 78 -8.89 8.97 -13.81
CA GLY A 78 -9.27 8.30 -12.58
C GLY A 78 -9.42 6.82 -12.77
N ASP A 79 -9.11 6.07 -11.73
CA ASP A 79 -9.29 4.63 -11.61
C ASP A 79 -10.23 4.32 -10.44
N LEU A 80 -11.04 3.31 -10.61
CA LEU A 80 -11.91 2.74 -9.58
C LEU A 80 -11.75 1.21 -9.60
N ASP A 81 -11.63 0.60 -8.44
CA ASP A 81 -11.69 -0.84 -8.26
C ASP A 81 -12.55 -1.17 -7.04
N TYR A 82 -13.69 -1.79 -7.28
CA TYR A 82 -14.63 -2.22 -6.26
C TYR A 82 -14.81 -3.72 -6.32
N ILE A 83 -14.59 -4.39 -5.19
CA ILE A 83 -14.74 -5.82 -5.04
C ILE A 83 -15.70 -6.11 -3.89
N TYR A 84 -16.66 -6.98 -4.15
CA TYR A 84 -17.54 -7.53 -3.14
C TYR A 84 -17.55 -9.05 -3.26
N SER A 85 -17.35 -9.74 -2.13
CA SER A 85 -17.39 -11.19 -2.04
C SER A 85 -18.15 -11.59 -0.79
N ARG A 86 -19.15 -12.46 -0.93
CA ARG A 86 -19.85 -13.04 0.23
C ARG A 86 -18.99 -14.03 1.02
N GLY A 87 -17.91 -14.52 0.41
CA GLY A 87 -17.13 -15.62 0.97
C GLY A 87 -17.84 -16.96 0.83
N TYR A 88 -17.06 -18.02 1.00
CA TYR A 88 -17.53 -19.39 0.88
C TYR A 88 -18.06 -19.93 2.21
N TYR A 89 -17.47 -19.50 3.33
CA TYR A 89 -17.86 -19.89 4.67
C TYR A 89 -18.70 -18.81 5.35
N LYS A 90 -19.32 -19.16 6.48
CA LYS A 90 -20.03 -18.22 7.34
C LYS A 90 -19.11 -17.10 7.82
N ASN A 91 -19.58 -15.87 7.82
CA ASN A 91 -18.85 -14.67 8.27
C ASN A 91 -17.45 -14.49 7.62
N ASN A 92 -17.32 -14.79 6.33
CA ASN A 92 -16.08 -14.68 5.58
C ASN A 92 -16.28 -13.82 4.30
N GLY A 93 -16.94 -12.70 4.42
CA GLY A 93 -17.16 -11.78 3.31
C GLY A 93 -16.05 -10.74 3.21
N ASN A 94 -15.84 -10.21 2.00
CA ASN A 94 -14.86 -9.16 1.74
C ASN A 94 -15.50 -8.01 0.97
N LYS A 95 -15.12 -6.78 1.31
CA LYS A 95 -15.53 -5.58 0.59
C LYS A 95 -14.33 -4.66 0.43
N LEU A 96 -13.87 -4.48 -0.78
CA LEU A 96 -12.73 -3.64 -1.11
C LEU A 96 -13.16 -2.54 -2.05
N LEU A 97 -12.76 -1.33 -1.72
CA LEU A 97 -12.91 -0.16 -2.57
C LEU A 97 -11.59 0.58 -2.63
N SER A 98 -11.08 0.79 -3.81
CA SER A 98 -9.98 1.71 -4.07
C SER A 98 -10.32 2.62 -5.23
N TYR A 99 -9.90 3.88 -5.16
CA TYR A 99 -9.99 4.81 -6.26
C TYR A 99 -8.78 5.74 -6.27
N ARG A 100 -8.44 6.19 -7.45
CA ARG A 100 -7.33 7.10 -7.69
C ARG A 100 -7.74 8.16 -8.70
N LEU A 101 -7.42 9.40 -8.41
CA LEU A 101 -7.43 10.49 -9.37
C LEU A 101 -5.99 10.86 -9.68
N PHE A 102 -5.65 11.00 -10.93
CA PHE A 102 -4.29 11.29 -11.34
C PHE A 102 -4.24 12.36 -12.43
N GLY A 103 -3.10 13.02 -12.51
CA GLY A 103 -2.80 13.98 -13.55
C GLY A 103 -1.33 14.02 -13.88
N SER A 104 -1.03 14.37 -15.11
CA SER A 104 0.33 14.64 -15.56
C SER A 104 0.38 15.88 -16.43
N TYR A 105 1.49 16.60 -16.31
CA TYR A 105 1.86 17.70 -17.18
C TYR A 105 3.23 17.42 -17.78
N LYS A 106 3.37 17.59 -19.09
CA LYS A 106 4.64 17.36 -19.79
C LYS A 106 4.91 18.47 -20.79
N SER A 107 6.03 19.16 -20.61
CA SER A 107 6.62 20.08 -21.57
C SER A 107 8.13 19.85 -21.67
N ASP A 108 8.82 20.57 -22.53
CA ASP A 108 10.26 20.40 -22.71
C ASP A 108 11.06 20.72 -21.44
N ARG A 109 10.63 21.76 -20.71
CA ARG A 109 11.34 22.24 -19.51
C ARG A 109 10.74 21.75 -18.19
N TYR A 110 9.45 21.40 -18.14
CA TYR A 110 8.80 21.01 -16.91
C TYR A 110 7.95 19.78 -17.10
N GLU A 111 8.10 18.82 -16.19
CA GLU A 111 7.29 17.62 -16.16
C GLU A 111 6.80 17.39 -14.72
N ALA A 112 5.53 17.04 -14.57
CA ALA A 112 4.91 16.77 -13.29
C ALA A 112 3.92 15.60 -13.40
N HIS A 113 3.92 14.78 -12.35
CA HIS A 113 2.99 13.66 -12.16
C HIS A 113 2.43 13.73 -10.76
N ALA A 114 1.13 13.63 -10.64
CA ALA A 114 0.46 13.65 -9.33
C ALA A 114 -0.68 12.64 -9.28
N TYR A 115 -0.93 12.07 -8.11
CA TYR A 115 -2.15 11.35 -7.84
C TYR A 115 -2.64 11.53 -6.40
N LEU A 116 -3.93 11.35 -6.25
CA LEU A 116 -4.64 11.20 -4.99
C LEU A 116 -5.26 9.81 -4.99
N SER A 117 -4.92 8.96 -4.05
CA SER A 117 -5.48 7.61 -3.92
C SER A 117 -6.14 7.44 -2.57
N ASN A 118 -7.22 6.70 -2.54
CA ASN A 118 -7.91 6.32 -1.31
C ASN A 118 -8.34 4.86 -1.42
N PHE A 119 -8.16 4.11 -0.34
CA PHE A 119 -8.63 2.74 -0.26
C PHE A 119 -9.29 2.45 1.08
N ASN A 120 -10.23 1.51 1.05
CA ASN A 120 -10.99 1.05 2.20
C ASN A 120 -11.36 -0.42 2.01
N PHE A 121 -10.70 -1.27 2.76
CA PHE A 121 -10.82 -2.72 2.67
C PHE A 121 -11.38 -3.26 3.97
N ILE A 122 -12.45 -4.03 3.86
CA ILE A 122 -13.12 -4.69 4.99
C ILE A 122 -13.15 -6.18 4.71
N ASN A 123 -12.60 -6.95 5.63
CA ASN A 123 -12.65 -8.41 5.62
C ASN A 123 -13.38 -8.86 6.89
N TYR A 124 -14.41 -9.67 6.70
CA TYR A 124 -15.05 -10.36 7.78
C TYR A 124 -14.23 -11.59 8.15
N GLU A 125 -14.04 -11.81 9.41
CA GLU A 125 -13.23 -12.88 9.95
C GLU A 125 -14.09 -13.81 10.79
N ASN A 126 -13.94 -15.11 10.54
CA ASN A 126 -14.71 -16.14 11.25
C ASN A 126 -13.87 -16.95 12.25
N GLY A 127 -12.56 -16.66 12.35
CA GLY A 127 -11.64 -17.33 13.25
C GLY A 127 -11.34 -18.79 12.91
N GLY A 128 -11.82 -19.29 11.77
CA GLY A 128 -11.71 -20.70 11.37
C GLY A 128 -12.84 -21.57 11.95
N LEU A 129 -12.67 -22.88 11.83
CA LEU A 129 -13.64 -23.85 12.35
C LEU A 129 -13.60 -23.87 13.88
N ALA A 130 -14.77 -23.98 14.49
CA ALA A 130 -14.90 -24.10 15.95
C ALA A 130 -14.42 -25.46 16.46
N ASN A 131 -14.52 -26.51 15.64
CA ASN A 131 -14.14 -27.87 15.99
C ASN A 131 -13.61 -28.60 14.74
N ASP A 132 -12.47 -29.26 14.87
CA ASP A 132 -11.85 -30.05 13.80
C ASP A 132 -12.65 -31.33 13.45
N SER A 133 -13.58 -31.75 14.30
CA SER A 133 -14.47 -32.88 14.04
C SER A 133 -15.30 -32.74 12.76
N VAL A 134 -15.54 -31.50 12.32
CA VAL A 134 -16.16 -31.18 11.03
C VAL A 134 -15.40 -31.81 9.86
N ILE A 135 -14.07 -31.89 9.97
CA ILE A 135 -13.20 -32.45 8.93
C ILE A 135 -12.87 -33.90 9.21
N THR A 136 -12.60 -34.28 10.48
CA THR A 136 -12.11 -35.60 10.86
C THR A 136 -13.19 -36.64 10.98
N ASN A 137 -14.40 -36.25 11.43
CA ASN A 137 -15.55 -37.13 11.63
C ASN A 137 -16.87 -36.43 11.21
N PRO A 138 -17.04 -36.08 9.93
CA PRO A 138 -18.20 -35.29 9.48
C PRO A 138 -19.53 -35.97 9.76
N ASP A 139 -19.62 -37.29 9.57
CA ASP A 139 -20.88 -38.07 9.79
C ASP A 139 -21.34 -38.00 11.24
N GLN A 140 -20.42 -38.08 12.20
CA GLN A 140 -20.72 -37.98 13.61
C GLN A 140 -21.06 -36.54 14.03
N TYR A 141 -20.35 -35.57 13.46
CA TYR A 141 -20.54 -34.15 13.75
C TYR A 141 -21.91 -33.66 13.30
N PHE A 142 -22.33 -34.04 12.12
CA PHE A 142 -23.63 -33.65 11.55
C PHE A 142 -24.78 -34.58 11.92
N ALA A 143 -24.53 -35.66 12.68
CA ALA A 143 -25.53 -36.60 13.13
C ALA A 143 -26.49 -37.11 12.03
N GLY A 144 -26.00 -37.23 10.79
CA GLY A 144 -26.80 -37.67 9.65
C GLY A 144 -27.63 -36.56 8.99
N GLU A 145 -27.47 -35.29 9.36
CA GLU A 145 -28.14 -34.19 8.66
C GLU A 145 -27.64 -34.01 7.21
N ARG A 146 -28.56 -33.66 6.32
CA ARG A 146 -28.28 -33.50 4.88
C ARG A 146 -27.40 -32.33 4.49
N ASN A 147 -26.98 -31.46 5.43
CA ASN A 147 -26.24 -30.22 5.17
C ASN A 147 -24.72 -30.35 5.29
N GLN A 148 -24.19 -31.58 5.21
CA GLN A 148 -22.73 -31.82 5.28
C GLN A 148 -21.93 -31.09 4.19
N ASP A 149 -22.55 -30.80 3.07
CA ASP A 149 -21.92 -30.16 1.90
C ASP A 149 -22.05 -28.63 1.89
N ASP A 150 -22.80 -28.03 2.82
CA ASP A 150 -22.93 -26.58 2.90
C ASP A 150 -21.85 -25.96 3.81
N PRO A 151 -20.83 -25.30 3.24
CA PRO A 151 -19.78 -24.69 4.04
C PRO A 151 -20.27 -23.59 5.00
N LYS A 152 -21.48 -23.06 4.79
CA LYS A 152 -22.09 -22.05 5.66
C LYS A 152 -22.79 -22.65 6.89
N ALA A 153 -23.04 -23.94 6.88
CA ALA A 153 -23.56 -24.68 8.03
C ALA A 153 -22.48 -24.94 9.10
N PHE A 154 -21.19 -24.80 8.74
CA PHE A 154 -20.10 -25.07 9.67
C PHE A 154 -20.03 -24.00 10.76
N ASN A 155 -19.92 -24.47 12.01
CA ASN A 155 -19.68 -23.59 13.13
C ASN A 155 -18.28 -23.00 13.08
N THR A 156 -18.21 -21.69 13.24
CA THR A 156 -16.96 -20.93 13.23
C THR A 156 -16.63 -20.42 14.62
N ARG A 157 -15.34 -20.20 14.90
CA ARG A 157 -14.85 -19.71 16.20
C ARG A 157 -15.49 -18.39 16.60
N TYR A 158 -15.70 -17.50 15.59
CA TYR A 158 -16.38 -16.24 15.83
C TYR A 158 -17.84 -16.38 15.38
N PRO A 159 -18.77 -16.68 16.31
CA PRO A 159 -20.18 -16.85 15.98
C PRO A 159 -20.84 -15.53 15.59
N VAL A 160 -20.31 -14.41 16.09
CA VAL A 160 -20.75 -13.05 15.78
C VAL A 160 -19.83 -12.39 14.74
N LYS A 161 -20.22 -11.23 14.22
CA LYS A 161 -19.43 -10.52 13.21
C LYS A 161 -18.15 -9.94 13.79
N ALA A 162 -17.03 -10.53 13.41
CA ALA A 162 -15.72 -9.91 13.55
C ALA A 162 -15.25 -9.40 12.19
N TRP A 163 -14.61 -8.25 12.16
CA TRP A 163 -14.11 -7.68 10.93
C TRP A 163 -12.80 -6.91 11.13
N ASN A 164 -11.97 -6.96 10.11
CA ASN A 164 -10.73 -6.21 10.00
C ASN A 164 -10.87 -5.20 8.87
N ARG A 165 -10.61 -3.93 9.17
CA ARG A 165 -10.70 -2.85 8.21
C ARG A 165 -9.35 -2.16 8.07
N VAL A 166 -8.83 -2.13 6.87
CA VAL A 166 -7.64 -1.37 6.50
C VAL A 166 -8.06 -0.27 5.53
N ARG A 167 -7.73 0.97 5.86
CA ARG A 167 -8.02 2.13 5.01
C ARG A 167 -6.81 3.04 4.92
N GLY A 168 -6.65 3.71 3.79
CA GLY A 168 -5.56 4.65 3.62
C GLY A 168 -5.87 5.71 2.60
N LYS A 169 -5.12 6.81 2.72
CA LYS A 169 -5.07 7.92 1.78
C LYS A 169 -3.62 8.11 1.38
N GLN A 170 -3.38 8.35 0.12
CA GLN A 170 -2.05 8.63 -0.42
C GLN A 170 -2.13 9.83 -1.34
N TYR A 171 -1.20 10.77 -1.17
CA TYR A 171 -1.00 11.90 -2.05
C TYR A 171 0.43 11.84 -2.55
N PHE A 172 0.57 11.87 -3.84
CA PHE A 172 1.87 11.82 -4.50
C PHE A 172 1.99 12.95 -5.50
N LEU A 173 3.12 13.62 -5.47
CA LEU A 173 3.53 14.60 -6.47
C LEU A 173 5.01 14.39 -6.77
N SER A 174 5.33 14.17 -8.01
CA SER A 174 6.72 14.20 -8.49
C SER A 174 6.82 15.15 -9.65
N HIS A 175 7.74 16.11 -9.56
CA HIS A 175 7.97 17.04 -10.63
C HIS A 175 9.42 17.40 -10.78
N HIS A 176 9.79 17.78 -11.98
CA HIS A 176 11.14 18.25 -12.25
C HIS A 176 11.16 19.40 -13.26
N TYR A 177 12.12 20.27 -13.07
CA TYR A 177 12.41 21.35 -13.99
C TYR A 177 13.76 21.08 -14.67
N ASN A 178 13.75 21.06 -16.00
CA ASN A 178 14.90 20.80 -16.84
C ASN A 178 15.64 22.09 -17.16
N LEU A 179 16.93 22.12 -16.88
CA LEU A 179 17.87 23.13 -17.28
C LEU A 179 18.66 22.60 -18.50
N GLY A 180 18.82 23.41 -19.54
CA GLY A 180 19.47 22.97 -20.76
C GLY A 180 19.57 24.11 -21.78
N PHE A 181 19.92 23.76 -23.00
CA PHE A 181 20.09 24.68 -24.11
C PHE A 181 19.28 24.21 -25.33
N GLU A 182 19.05 25.15 -26.25
CA GLU A 182 18.46 24.85 -27.55
C GLU A 182 19.56 24.53 -28.56
N ARG A 183 19.35 23.47 -29.34
CA ARG A 183 20.22 23.08 -30.44
C ARG A 183 19.40 23.10 -31.73
N GLU A 184 19.96 23.69 -32.78
CA GLU A 184 19.39 23.64 -34.12
C GLU A 184 19.62 22.25 -34.72
N LEU A 185 18.59 21.66 -35.31
CA LEU A 185 18.69 20.41 -36.05
C LEU A 185 19.22 20.69 -37.44
N GLU A 186 20.35 20.08 -37.79
CA GLU A 186 20.95 20.23 -39.12
C GLU A 186 20.00 19.68 -40.20
N GLY A 187 19.64 20.55 -41.16
CA GLY A 187 18.82 20.15 -42.31
C GLY A 187 17.31 20.14 -42.08
N GLU A 188 16.82 20.46 -40.89
CA GLU A 188 15.39 20.59 -40.63
C GLU A 188 14.97 22.05 -40.51
N VAL A 189 13.96 22.45 -41.29
CA VAL A 189 13.39 23.80 -41.26
C VAL A 189 11.89 23.71 -40.97
N ASP A 190 11.36 24.69 -40.25
CA ASP A 190 9.91 24.80 -40.02
C ASP A 190 9.18 25.26 -41.31
N THR A 191 7.85 25.39 -41.25
CA THR A 191 7.00 25.81 -42.34
C THR A 191 7.29 27.24 -42.82
N LEU A 192 8.08 28.02 -42.08
CA LEU A 192 8.49 29.40 -42.36
C LEU A 192 9.93 29.48 -42.82
N GLY A 193 10.65 28.34 -42.93
CA GLY A 193 12.05 28.28 -43.37
C GLY A 193 13.10 28.54 -42.28
N ASN A 194 12.69 28.64 -41.00
CA ASN A 194 13.62 28.79 -39.88
C ASN A 194 14.13 27.40 -39.41
N PRO A 195 15.41 27.32 -38.93
CA PRO A 195 15.94 26.07 -38.40
C PRO A 195 15.11 25.59 -37.19
N VAL A 196 14.76 24.31 -37.20
CA VAL A 196 14.03 23.69 -36.08
C VAL A 196 14.96 23.61 -34.88
N LYS A 197 14.52 24.16 -33.74
CA LYS A 197 15.25 24.14 -32.48
C LYS A 197 14.65 23.07 -31.54
N VAL A 198 15.52 22.23 -30.99
CA VAL A 198 15.16 21.23 -30.01
C VAL A 198 15.83 21.54 -28.67
N PHE A 199 15.05 21.49 -27.59
CA PHE A 199 15.60 21.69 -26.26
C PHE A 199 16.32 20.43 -25.78
N ILE A 200 17.60 20.59 -25.39
CA ILE A 200 18.44 19.52 -24.87
C ILE A 200 18.60 19.73 -23.36
N PRO A 201 17.99 18.89 -22.54
CA PRO A 201 18.14 18.97 -21.10
C PRO A 201 19.50 18.43 -20.65
N VAL A 202 20.22 19.23 -19.86
CA VAL A 202 21.53 18.90 -19.27
C VAL A 202 21.40 18.46 -17.85
N SER A 203 20.63 19.21 -17.05
CA SER A 203 20.39 18.95 -15.65
C SER A 203 18.92 19.13 -15.30
N SER A 204 18.50 18.60 -14.15
CA SER A 204 17.13 18.76 -13.68
C SER A 204 17.12 18.97 -12.17
N ILE A 205 16.27 19.89 -11.73
CA ILE A 205 15.89 20.05 -10.33
C ILE A 205 14.66 19.19 -10.12
N ILE A 206 14.70 18.26 -9.15
CA ILE A 206 13.66 17.29 -8.90
C ILE A 206 13.08 17.53 -7.50
N HIS A 207 11.77 17.46 -7.38
CA HIS A 207 11.10 17.41 -6.09
C HIS A 207 10.04 16.32 -6.12
N THR A 208 9.98 15.52 -5.04
CA THR A 208 8.95 14.50 -4.84
C THR A 208 8.35 14.68 -3.45
N LEU A 209 7.04 14.73 -3.39
CA LEU A 209 6.24 14.77 -2.17
C LEU A 209 5.39 13.50 -2.09
N GLU A 210 5.50 12.81 -0.99
CA GLU A 210 4.68 11.65 -0.66
C GLU A 210 4.02 11.86 0.69
N TYR A 211 2.72 11.66 0.75
CA TYR A 211 1.95 11.66 1.99
C TYR A 211 1.09 10.42 2.08
N GLN A 212 1.10 9.77 3.23
CA GLN A 212 0.28 8.60 3.53
C GLN A 212 -0.40 8.76 4.89
N ASP A 213 -1.67 8.38 4.98
CA ASP A 213 -2.43 8.24 6.25
C ASP A 213 -3.15 6.89 6.19
N ASN A 214 -2.65 5.93 6.94
CA ASN A 214 -3.13 4.55 6.96
C ASN A 214 -3.67 4.21 8.35
N ARG A 215 -4.77 3.45 8.40
CA ARG A 215 -5.42 3.03 9.65
C ARG A 215 -5.93 1.62 9.54
N ARG A 216 -5.72 0.85 10.58
CA ARG A 216 -6.34 -0.44 10.78
C ARG A 216 -7.30 -0.37 11.96
N ARG A 217 -8.42 -1.06 11.84
CA ARG A 217 -9.33 -1.32 12.93
C ARG A 217 -9.79 -2.76 12.86
N PHE A 218 -9.52 -3.52 13.90
CA PHE A 218 -10.13 -4.83 14.10
C PHE A 218 -11.21 -4.67 15.16
N ARG A 219 -12.43 -5.10 14.85
CA ARG A 219 -13.57 -5.06 15.76
C ARG A 219 -14.27 -6.39 15.77
N SER A 220 -14.59 -6.85 16.96
CA SER A 220 -15.48 -7.96 17.21
C SER A 220 -16.64 -7.48 18.06
N GLU A 221 -17.86 -7.88 17.69
CA GLU A 221 -19.04 -7.63 18.49
C GLU A 221 -19.03 -8.54 19.71
N ALA A 222 -19.68 -8.09 20.79
CA ALA A 222 -19.68 -8.78 22.07
C ALA A 222 -20.34 -10.16 22.01
N ASP A 223 -19.63 -11.17 22.49
CA ASP A 223 -20.16 -12.47 22.85
C ASP A 223 -19.38 -12.96 24.07
N GLU A 224 -20.04 -13.51 25.07
CA GLU A 224 -19.42 -14.03 26.28
C GLU A 224 -18.37 -15.11 25.99
N ASN A 225 -18.54 -15.84 24.87
CA ASN A 225 -17.60 -16.87 24.44
C ASN A 225 -16.36 -16.30 23.68
N LEU A 226 -16.38 -15.03 23.27
CA LEU A 226 -15.26 -14.43 22.52
C LEU A 226 -14.06 -14.10 23.41
N ASN A 227 -14.25 -13.91 24.70
CA ASN A 227 -13.14 -13.69 25.63
C ASN A 227 -12.18 -14.88 25.63
N GLU A 228 -12.68 -16.10 25.51
CA GLU A 228 -11.86 -17.30 25.41
C GLU A 228 -11.12 -17.42 24.06
N CYS A 229 -11.72 -16.92 22.98
CA CYS A 229 -11.14 -16.97 21.63
C CYS A 229 -9.96 -16.02 21.43
N TYR A 230 -9.86 -14.96 22.21
CA TYR A 230 -8.77 -13.97 22.12
C TYR A 230 -7.66 -14.19 23.13
N LEU A 231 -7.81 -15.12 24.06
CA LEU A 231 -6.74 -15.59 24.91
C LEU A 231 -5.85 -16.52 24.07
N THR A 232 -4.68 -16.07 23.70
CA THR A 232 -3.69 -16.94 23.08
C THR A 232 -3.04 -17.79 24.17
N PRO A 233 -2.64 -19.06 23.88
CA PRO A 233 -1.90 -19.89 24.81
C PRO A 233 -0.63 -19.23 25.34
N ASP A 234 -0.09 -18.25 24.63
CA ASP A 234 1.14 -17.53 24.95
C ASP A 234 0.93 -16.38 25.94
N GLY A 235 -0.26 -16.26 26.52
CA GLY A 235 -0.52 -15.32 27.61
C GLY A 235 -0.43 -13.85 27.26
N TYR A 236 -0.63 -13.50 26.01
CA TYR A 236 -0.86 -12.13 25.63
C TYR A 236 -2.32 -11.76 25.96
N PRO A 237 -2.59 -11.06 27.07
CA PRO A 237 -3.89 -10.46 27.27
C PRO A 237 -3.99 -9.33 26.24
N ARG A 238 -4.61 -9.62 25.11
CA ARG A 238 -4.94 -8.59 24.14
C ARG A 238 -6.18 -7.87 24.61
N VAL A 239 -6.02 -7.04 25.63
CA VAL A 239 -7.05 -6.10 25.99
C VAL A 239 -6.99 -4.95 24.99
N PHE A 240 -7.66 -5.16 23.88
CA PHE A 240 -7.86 -4.14 22.87
C PHE A 240 -9.17 -3.45 23.16
N GLY A 241 -9.12 -2.18 23.58
CA GLY A 241 -10.25 -1.26 23.72
C GLY A 241 -11.60 -1.91 24.02
N LEU A 242 -11.82 -2.33 25.25
CA LEU A 242 -13.12 -2.81 25.70
C LEU A 242 -14.10 -1.63 25.78
N GLU A 243 -14.86 -1.41 24.72
CA GLU A 243 -16.06 -0.58 24.81
C GLU A 243 -17.14 -1.38 25.54
N ASN A 244 -17.50 -0.97 26.74
CA ASN A 244 -18.53 -1.61 27.60
C ASN A 244 -18.24 -3.04 28.13
N GLY A 245 -16.98 -3.42 28.25
CA GLY A 245 -16.58 -4.69 28.87
C GLY A 245 -16.82 -5.96 28.05
N THR A 246 -17.29 -5.86 26.81
CA THR A 246 -17.76 -7.00 26.02
C THR A 246 -17.42 -6.88 24.54
N GLY A 247 -16.16 -6.90 24.15
CA GLY A 247 -15.77 -6.90 22.74
C GLY A 247 -14.36 -6.39 22.52
N VAL A 248 -13.86 -6.48 21.29
CA VAL A 248 -12.53 -6.04 20.90
C VAL A 248 -12.63 -4.90 19.90
N ASP A 249 -11.92 -3.82 20.13
CA ASP A 249 -11.78 -2.68 19.20
C ASP A 249 -10.31 -2.24 19.16
N ASP A 250 -9.52 -2.92 18.32
CA ASP A 250 -8.09 -2.66 18.13
C ASP A 250 -7.89 -1.65 17.01
N ARG A 251 -7.16 -0.57 17.28
CA ARG A 251 -6.91 0.53 16.35
C ARG A 251 -5.44 0.82 16.25
N THR A 252 -4.94 0.84 15.02
CA THR A 252 -3.57 1.23 14.68
C THR A 252 -3.63 2.29 13.59
N SER A 253 -2.83 3.33 13.73
CA SER A 253 -2.69 4.35 12.69
C SER A 253 -1.23 4.68 12.41
N TYR A 254 -0.99 5.05 11.18
CA TYR A 254 0.31 5.46 10.67
C TYR A 254 0.11 6.59 9.68
N TRP A 255 0.88 7.67 9.82
CA TRP A 255 1.00 8.63 8.74
C TRP A 255 2.47 8.98 8.50
N ASN A 256 2.74 9.34 7.27
CA ASN A 256 4.07 9.69 6.79
C ASN A 256 3.99 10.87 5.84
N LEU A 257 4.94 11.79 5.98
CA LEU A 257 5.17 12.89 5.04
C LEU A 257 6.64 12.86 4.62
N ARG A 258 6.87 12.52 3.37
CA ARG A 258 8.21 12.39 2.78
C ARG A 258 8.42 13.42 1.68
N ASN A 259 9.49 14.22 1.82
CA ASN A 259 9.90 15.20 0.82
C ASN A 259 11.30 14.88 0.34
N THR A 260 11.47 14.71 -0.96
CA THR A 260 12.77 14.46 -1.59
C THR A 260 13.10 15.56 -2.57
N PHE A 261 14.24 16.20 -2.40
CA PHE A 261 14.81 17.19 -3.31
C PHE A 261 16.05 16.63 -3.96
N GLY A 262 16.18 16.78 -5.26
CA GLY A 262 17.29 16.23 -6.02
C GLY A 262 17.79 17.14 -7.11
N LEU A 263 19.08 16.99 -7.42
CA LEU A 263 19.74 17.58 -8.60
C LEU A 263 20.27 16.44 -9.45
N SER A 264 19.87 16.42 -10.71
CA SER A 264 20.27 15.38 -11.67
C SER A 264 21.06 15.97 -12.81
N LEU A 265 22.17 15.33 -13.13
CA LEU A 265 22.88 15.51 -14.39
C LEU A 265 22.44 14.39 -15.34
N ARG A 266 21.98 14.75 -16.53
CA ARG A 266 21.41 13.79 -17.48
C ARG A 266 22.48 13.12 -18.35
N GLU A 267 22.20 11.86 -18.69
CA GLU A 267 22.99 11.10 -19.66
C GLU A 267 22.77 11.63 -21.10
N GLY A 268 23.84 11.72 -21.89
CA GLY A 268 23.77 11.87 -23.34
C GLY A 268 23.50 13.29 -23.87
N PHE A 269 23.68 14.32 -23.05
CA PHE A 269 23.64 15.71 -23.53
C PHE A 269 24.91 16.11 -24.29
N GLN A 270 25.99 15.37 -24.03
CA GLN A 270 27.30 15.46 -24.73
C GLN A 270 27.93 14.06 -24.81
N ASP A 271 28.89 13.84 -25.70
CA ASP A 271 29.53 12.53 -25.93
C ASP A 271 30.23 11.93 -24.70
N TRP A 272 30.72 12.77 -23.80
CA TRP A 272 31.38 12.36 -22.58
C TRP A 272 30.39 11.98 -21.47
N ALA A 273 29.13 12.47 -21.52
CA ALA A 273 28.10 12.22 -20.53
C ALA A 273 27.44 10.83 -20.72
N LYS A 274 28.21 9.77 -20.47
CA LYS A 274 27.82 8.39 -20.76
C LYS A 274 26.87 7.79 -19.71
N PHE A 275 26.64 8.49 -18.59
CA PHE A 275 25.75 8.11 -17.51
C PHE A 275 25.14 9.36 -16.85
N GLY A 276 24.00 9.18 -16.22
CA GLY A 276 23.36 10.20 -15.40
C GLY A 276 23.73 10.03 -13.92
N ILE A 277 23.85 11.15 -13.21
CA ILE A 277 24.07 11.19 -11.76
C ILE A 277 22.97 12.05 -11.15
N THR A 278 22.40 11.58 -10.06
CA THR A 278 21.45 12.35 -9.24
C THR A 278 21.92 12.34 -7.79
N ALA A 279 22.05 13.51 -7.20
CA ALA A 279 22.21 13.66 -5.76
C ALA A 279 20.87 14.12 -5.15
N PHE A 280 20.50 13.60 -3.99
CA PHE A 280 19.23 13.94 -3.37
C PHE A 280 19.31 13.97 -1.84
N ALA A 281 18.38 14.74 -1.25
CA ALA A 281 18.11 14.74 0.18
C ALA A 281 16.63 14.46 0.42
N THR A 282 16.34 13.61 1.39
CA THR A 282 14.98 13.21 1.75
C THR A 282 14.71 13.55 3.22
N PHE A 283 13.62 14.25 3.45
CA PHE A 283 13.08 14.56 4.78
C PHE A 283 11.86 13.68 4.99
N ASP A 284 11.89 12.88 6.05
CA ASP A 284 10.89 11.88 6.36
C ASP A 284 10.35 12.09 7.77
N LYS A 285 9.06 12.40 7.87
CA LYS A 285 8.33 12.56 9.13
C LYS A 285 7.28 11.48 9.24
N ARG A 286 7.38 10.65 10.29
CA ARG A 286 6.50 9.50 10.52
C ARG A 286 5.86 9.58 11.89
N LYS A 287 4.63 9.08 11.98
CA LYS A 287 3.95 8.93 13.27
C LYS A 287 3.16 7.64 13.30
N PHE A 288 3.44 6.83 14.31
CA PHE A 288 2.74 5.60 14.60
C PHE A 288 1.89 5.77 15.85
N GLN A 289 0.69 5.20 15.83
CA GLN A 289 -0.15 5.02 17.00
C GLN A 289 -0.51 3.55 17.11
N LEU A 290 -0.01 2.90 18.13
CA LEU A 290 -0.17 1.46 18.36
C LEU A 290 -0.93 1.23 19.66
N PRO A 291 -1.68 0.12 19.78
CA PRO A 291 -2.22 -0.29 21.06
C PRO A 291 -1.08 -0.49 22.07
N ALA A 292 -1.22 0.06 23.25
CA ALA A 292 -0.24 -0.12 24.30
C ALA A 292 -0.66 -1.25 25.23
N GLN A 293 0.31 -1.88 25.90
CA GLN A 293 0.04 -2.79 27.00
C GLN A 293 -0.58 -2.03 28.16
N ILE A 294 -1.54 -2.65 28.84
CA ILE A 294 -2.15 -2.09 30.04
C ILE A 294 -1.16 -2.24 31.21
N PRO A 295 -0.72 -1.15 31.84
CA PRO A 295 0.11 -1.25 33.04
C PRO A 295 -0.60 -2.06 34.14
N GLY A 296 0.11 -3.01 34.75
CA GLY A 296 -0.43 -3.82 35.83
C GLY A 296 -1.23 -5.05 35.40
N LEU A 297 -1.33 -5.34 34.09
CA LEU A 297 -1.84 -6.60 33.59
C LEU A 297 -0.72 -7.64 33.66
N SER A 298 -0.80 -8.59 34.59
CA SER A 298 0.08 -9.75 34.64
C SER A 298 -0.67 -10.98 34.11
N TYR A 299 0.01 -11.75 33.31
CA TYR A 299 -0.47 -13.07 32.89
C TYR A 299 -0.04 -14.12 33.91
N ASP A 300 -1.01 -14.84 34.44
CA ASP A 300 -0.77 -16.05 35.25
C ASP A 300 -1.10 -17.27 34.37
N PRO A 301 -0.11 -18.12 34.01
CA PRO A 301 -0.36 -19.28 33.16
C PRO A 301 -1.31 -20.31 33.78
N GLU A 302 -1.54 -20.29 35.11
CA GLU A 302 -2.39 -21.24 35.80
C GLU A 302 -3.84 -20.76 35.94
N TYR A 303 -4.05 -19.43 35.98
CA TYR A 303 -5.39 -18.82 36.22
C TYR A 303 -5.85 -17.89 35.11
N GLY A 304 -5.07 -17.73 34.01
CA GLY A 304 -5.36 -16.79 32.96
C GLY A 304 -4.98 -15.35 33.32
N SER A 305 -5.39 -14.40 32.49
CA SER A 305 -5.06 -12.98 32.70
C SER A 305 -5.88 -12.38 33.84
N GLY A 306 -5.24 -12.09 34.95
CA GLY A 306 -5.82 -11.30 36.05
C GLY A 306 -5.55 -9.80 35.86
N LEU A 307 -6.59 -8.97 35.94
CA LEU A 307 -6.44 -7.52 36.11
C LEU A 307 -6.12 -7.25 37.58
N ASN A 308 -4.85 -6.95 37.91
CA ASN A 308 -4.48 -6.49 39.23
C ASN A 308 -4.79 -5.00 39.48
N ALA A 309 -5.29 -4.28 38.46
CA ALA A 309 -5.75 -2.90 38.55
C ALA A 309 -7.27 -2.84 38.45
N SER A 310 -7.91 -2.03 39.30
CA SER A 310 -9.36 -1.80 39.20
C SER A 310 -9.71 -1.23 37.83
N PRO A 311 -10.64 -1.83 37.09
CA PRO A 311 -11.04 -1.39 35.76
C PRO A 311 -11.49 0.07 35.66
N SER A 312 -11.90 0.65 36.79
CA SER A 312 -12.37 2.04 36.90
C SER A 312 -11.30 3.12 36.75
N THR A 313 -10.00 2.75 36.71
CA THR A 313 -8.87 3.72 36.61
C THR A 313 -8.15 3.68 35.28
N ILE A 314 -8.61 2.87 34.30
CA ILE A 314 -7.94 2.69 33.01
C ILE A 314 -8.79 3.33 31.91
N GLU A 315 -8.29 4.41 31.30
CA GLU A 315 -8.88 4.97 30.08
C GLU A 315 -8.53 4.10 28.88
N PHE A 316 -9.53 3.68 28.14
CA PHE A 316 -9.38 2.91 26.91
C PHE A 316 -9.76 3.75 25.67
N PRO A 317 -9.09 3.55 24.51
CA PRO A 317 -7.95 2.68 24.27
C PRO A 317 -6.62 3.33 24.68
N ILE A 318 -5.78 2.58 25.40
CA ILE A 318 -4.40 3.03 25.66
C ILE A 318 -3.62 2.92 24.35
N THR A 319 -3.08 4.03 23.89
CA THR A 319 -2.28 4.09 22.68
C THR A 319 -0.87 4.58 23.00
N GLN A 320 0.11 3.90 22.41
CA GLN A 320 1.49 4.35 22.39
C GLN A 320 1.74 5.10 21.08
N VAL A 321 2.34 6.28 21.18
CA VAL A 321 2.62 7.15 20.04
C VAL A 321 4.12 7.23 19.84
N TYR A 322 4.57 6.94 18.62
CA TYR A 322 5.94 7.17 18.17
C TYR A 322 5.90 8.27 17.13
N ASP A 323 6.69 9.30 17.33
CA ASP A 323 6.77 10.48 16.47
C ASP A 323 8.22 10.64 16.03
N GLU A 324 8.54 10.25 14.80
CA GLU A 324 9.90 10.08 14.27
C GLU A 324 10.16 11.07 13.15
N PHE A 325 11.40 11.54 13.07
CA PHE A 325 11.87 12.38 11.99
C PHE A 325 13.28 11.97 11.59
N SER A 326 13.48 11.74 10.28
CA SER A 326 14.77 11.34 9.73
C SER A 326 15.11 12.11 8.46
N THR A 327 16.40 12.38 8.27
CA THR A 327 16.93 13.02 7.06
C THR A 327 17.94 12.10 6.41
N TYR A 328 17.71 11.79 5.14
CA TYR A 328 18.59 10.95 4.33
C TYR A 328 19.26 11.79 3.26
N ILE A 329 20.53 11.48 2.99
CA ILE A 329 21.25 11.95 1.80
C ILE A 329 21.59 10.75 0.91
N GLY A 330 21.55 10.93 -0.39
CA GLY A 330 21.83 9.83 -1.28
C GLY A 330 22.25 10.27 -2.67
N ALA A 331 22.69 9.29 -3.42
CA ALA A 331 23.04 9.46 -4.83
C ALA A 331 22.56 8.27 -5.66
N GLU A 332 22.26 8.54 -6.90
CA GLU A 332 21.89 7.56 -7.92
C GLU A 332 22.75 7.74 -9.15
N ILE A 333 23.29 6.64 -9.66
CA ILE A 333 23.97 6.58 -10.95
C ILE A 333 23.13 5.72 -11.89
N SER A 334 22.81 6.24 -13.06
CA SER A 334 22.00 5.52 -14.03
C SER A 334 22.56 5.63 -15.44
N LYS A 335 22.45 4.52 -16.17
CA LYS A 335 22.70 4.46 -17.61
C LYS A 335 21.50 3.81 -18.28
N ARG A 336 20.73 4.62 -19.00
CA ARG A 336 19.48 4.18 -19.66
C ARG A 336 19.65 3.99 -21.15
N ARG A 337 20.65 4.63 -21.75
CA ARG A 337 20.98 4.53 -23.19
C ARG A 337 22.11 3.53 -23.38
N GLY A 338 21.91 2.58 -24.27
CA GLY A 338 22.92 1.59 -24.62
C GLY A 338 22.30 0.32 -25.18
N ASN A 339 23.02 -0.33 -26.10
CA ASN A 339 22.53 -1.55 -26.75
C ASN A 339 22.87 -2.82 -25.97
N ILE A 340 23.85 -2.76 -25.07
CA ILE A 340 24.40 -3.93 -24.39
C ILE A 340 24.10 -3.89 -22.90
N LEU A 341 24.33 -2.75 -22.23
CA LEU A 341 24.26 -2.63 -20.79
C LEU A 341 23.50 -1.38 -20.38
N THR A 342 22.46 -1.57 -19.58
CA THR A 342 21.77 -0.53 -18.84
C THR A 342 21.83 -0.85 -17.34
N TYR A 343 22.00 0.14 -16.50
CA TYR A 343 22.06 -0.03 -15.05
C TYR A 343 21.51 1.18 -14.31
N ASN A 344 21.09 0.91 -13.08
CA ASN A 344 20.74 1.92 -12.09
C ASN A 344 21.27 1.42 -10.74
N ALA A 345 22.02 2.26 -10.04
CA ALA A 345 22.48 2.00 -8.69
C ALA A 345 22.19 3.24 -7.85
N ARG A 346 21.51 3.04 -6.71
CA ARG A 346 21.14 4.08 -5.76
C ARG A 346 21.62 3.70 -4.37
N GLY A 347 22.22 4.66 -3.67
CA GLY A 347 22.58 4.56 -2.26
C GLY A 347 22.02 5.73 -1.48
N GLU A 348 21.57 5.49 -0.26
CA GLU A 348 21.11 6.50 0.68
C GLU A 348 21.55 6.17 2.11
N LEU A 349 21.84 7.20 2.89
CA LEU A 349 22.29 7.11 4.28
C LEU A 349 21.49 8.09 5.11
N CYS A 350 20.98 7.64 6.25
CA CYS A 350 20.39 8.52 7.24
C CYS A 350 21.48 9.27 8.02
N VAL A 351 21.45 10.60 7.97
CA VAL A 351 22.47 11.47 8.58
C VAL A 351 21.97 12.19 9.82
N VAL A 352 20.66 12.35 9.97
CA VAL A 352 20.02 13.03 11.12
C VAL A 352 18.70 12.38 11.44
N GLY A 353 18.38 12.21 12.72
CA GLY A 353 17.07 11.77 13.19
C GLY A 353 17.09 10.38 13.81
N ASP A 354 15.91 9.77 13.90
CA ASP A 354 15.68 8.54 14.62
C ASP A 354 16.36 7.32 13.94
N ASP A 355 16.51 7.36 12.62
CA ASP A 355 17.15 6.29 11.83
C ASP A 355 18.64 6.55 11.55
N ILE A 356 19.31 7.41 12.32
CA ILE A 356 20.71 7.81 12.07
C ILE A 356 21.63 6.59 11.92
N GLY A 357 22.39 6.56 10.82
CA GLY A 357 23.31 5.45 10.49
C GLY A 357 22.69 4.35 9.64
N GLU A 358 21.37 4.35 9.41
CA GLU A 358 20.76 3.44 8.46
C GLU A 358 21.26 3.71 7.04
N PHE A 359 21.61 2.63 6.35
CA PHE A 359 22.10 2.67 4.98
C PHE A 359 21.29 1.73 4.10
N ARG A 360 20.88 2.24 2.93
CA ARG A 360 20.20 1.44 1.90
C ARG A 360 20.96 1.56 0.58
N ALA A 361 21.19 0.43 -0.06
CA ALA A 361 21.72 0.37 -1.42
C ALA A 361 20.84 -0.53 -2.29
N THR A 362 20.48 -0.03 -3.46
CA THR A 362 19.72 -0.80 -4.46
C THR A 362 20.40 -0.71 -5.81
N GLY A 363 20.33 -1.77 -6.61
CA GLY A 363 20.92 -1.79 -7.92
C GLY A 363 20.18 -2.72 -8.87
N ASN A 364 20.00 -2.25 -10.10
CA ASN A 364 19.46 -3.02 -11.22
C ASN A 364 20.45 -3.01 -12.36
N LEU A 365 20.72 -4.18 -12.92
CA LEU A 365 21.60 -4.34 -14.07
C LEU A 365 20.88 -5.19 -15.11
N GLN A 366 20.77 -4.67 -16.32
CA GLN A 366 20.15 -5.36 -17.42
C GLN A 366 21.11 -5.41 -18.61
N THR A 367 21.36 -6.63 -19.10
CA THR A 367 22.21 -6.88 -20.25
C THR A 367 21.40 -7.50 -21.37
N LYS A 368 21.69 -7.11 -22.62
CA LYS A 368 21.14 -7.74 -23.83
C LYS A 368 22.27 -8.49 -24.52
N PHE A 369 22.18 -9.80 -24.54
CA PHE A 369 23.03 -10.63 -25.39
C PHE A 369 22.40 -10.73 -26.79
N LYS A 370 23.23 -10.53 -27.83
CA LYS A 370 22.83 -10.76 -29.21
C LYS A 370 23.10 -12.22 -29.58
#